data_6df8f3d93569e114f2c2468cd6efcf3a
#
_entry.id   6df8f3d93569e114f2c2468cd6efcf3a
#
_cell.length_a   1.000
_cell.length_b   1.000
_cell.length_c   1.000
_cell.angle_alpha   90.00
_cell.angle_beta   90.00
_cell.angle_gamma   90.00
#
_symmetry.space_group_name_H-M   'P 1'
#
loop_
_entity.id
_entity.type
_entity.pdbx_description
1 polymer ?
#
loop_
_entity_poly.entity_id
_entity_poly.type
_entity_poly.pdbx_seq_one_letter_code
_entity_poly.pdbx_strand_id
1 'polypeptide(L)'
;MGDFRLNRRLLLTTGSGVLGVTVLNTVTGCSSSGPAGTPSAAAPAPSATRGGQVVTGDWQRVNLSFVSVYLLVRGGEVAVVDTGTPGSDASVEAGLKAAGLGWDAVKHVILTHQHQDHAGGLAAIAPLVGATLYAGEADVPAIDAADKTLTPLKDGDEVFGLRIIGTPGHTLGHVSVFEPGTGVLVTGDALRNQNGLEGAAPQYTADGVQAAASVKKMATLDVKAILPGHGEPLTSGAKEALQKLAASL
;
A
#
# COMPACT_ATOMS: atom_id res chain seq x y z
N MET A 1 43.50 14.87 -23.81
CA MET A 1 44.03 16.13 -23.28
C MET A 1 42.86 17.04 -22.95
N GLY A 2 42.72 17.44 -21.70
CA GLY A 2 41.70 18.38 -21.25
C GLY A 2 41.06 17.97 -19.93
N ASP A 3 41.83 18.00 -18.83
CA ASP A 3 41.33 17.94 -17.44
C ASP A 3 40.51 19.19 -17.12
N PHE A 4 39.30 18.98 -16.62
CA PHE A 4 38.56 20.03 -15.88
C PHE A 4 38.35 19.62 -14.43
N ARG A 5 39.22 20.12 -13.57
CA ARG A 5 39.05 20.08 -12.12
C ARG A 5 38.19 21.28 -11.69
N LEU A 6 37.05 21.01 -11.07
CA LEU A 6 36.24 22.04 -10.40
C LEU A 6 36.57 22.10 -8.92
N ASN A 7 36.99 23.30 -8.56
CA ASN A 7 37.51 23.71 -7.26
C ASN A 7 36.34 24.04 -6.31
N ARG A 8 36.40 23.45 -5.12
CA ARG A 8 35.56 23.84 -3.97
C ARG A 8 36.14 25.13 -3.38
N ARG A 9 35.35 26.18 -3.24
CA ARG A 9 35.58 27.26 -2.29
C ARG A 9 34.32 27.61 -1.53
N LEU A 10 34.39 27.28 -0.28
CA LEU A 10 33.76 27.74 0.92
C LEU A 10 33.66 29.26 0.98
N LEU A 11 32.51 29.83 1.33
CA LEU A 11 32.37 31.20 1.83
C LEU A 11 31.44 31.20 3.04
N LEU A 12 32.06 31.32 4.19
CA LEU A 12 31.46 31.70 5.47
C LEU A 12 31.34 33.21 5.50
N THR A 13 30.19 33.76 5.81
CA THR A 13 30.06 35.12 6.34
C THR A 13 29.19 35.12 7.59
N THR A 14 29.84 35.47 8.67
CA THR A 14 29.31 35.82 9.98
C THR A 14 28.65 37.19 9.93
N GLY A 15 27.54 37.35 10.65
CA GLY A 15 26.93 38.66 10.89
C GLY A 15 26.07 38.64 12.15
N SER A 16 26.63 39.07 13.24
CA SER A 16 25.98 39.32 14.54
C SER A 16 25.14 40.60 14.52
N GLY A 17 24.01 40.61 15.20
CA GLY A 17 23.23 41.81 15.46
C GLY A 17 22.19 41.60 16.57
N VAL A 18 22.57 41.92 17.77
CA VAL A 18 21.72 42.04 18.99
C VAL A 18 20.99 43.38 18.93
N LEU A 19 19.72 43.41 19.29
CA LEU A 19 19.16 44.50 20.13
C LEU A 19 17.73 44.12 20.61
N GLY A 20 17.60 44.03 21.90
CA GLY A 20 16.34 43.86 22.60
C GLY A 20 15.58 45.18 22.75
N VAL A 21 14.26 45.07 22.81
CA VAL A 21 13.39 46.08 23.43
C VAL A 21 12.29 45.38 24.19
N THR A 22 12.37 45.44 25.50
CA THR A 22 11.28 45.14 26.44
C THR A 22 10.39 46.37 26.51
N VAL A 23 9.11 46.21 26.20
CA VAL A 23 8.11 47.20 26.54
C VAL A 23 7.11 46.55 27.50
N LEU A 24 7.18 47.00 28.73
CA LEU A 24 6.24 46.77 29.80
C LEU A 24 5.08 47.77 29.63
N ASN A 25 3.86 47.28 29.39
CA ASN A 25 2.66 48.12 29.50
C ASN A 25 1.68 47.47 30.46
N THR A 26 1.62 48.04 31.64
CA THR A 26 0.55 47.88 32.61
C THR A 26 -0.62 48.77 32.21
N VAL A 27 -1.79 48.21 31.99
CA VAL A 27 -3.04 48.97 31.99
C VAL A 27 -4.08 48.24 32.86
N THR A 28 -4.44 48.93 33.87
CA THR A 28 -5.53 48.64 34.82
C THR A 28 -6.92 48.76 34.18
N GLY A 29 -7.74 47.77 34.38
CA GLY A 29 -9.17 47.81 34.68
C GLY A 29 -10.17 48.46 33.75
N CYS A 30 -11.15 47.67 33.33
CA CYS A 30 -12.57 47.91 33.58
C CYS A 30 -13.40 46.71 33.10
N SER A 31 -14.24 46.23 34.00
CA SER A 31 -15.21 45.18 33.77
C SER A 31 -16.30 45.61 32.78
N SER A 32 -16.59 44.77 31.80
CA SER A 32 -17.90 44.73 31.15
C SER A 32 -18.20 43.30 30.73
N SER A 33 -19.24 42.77 31.34
CA SER A 33 -19.83 41.45 31.08
C SER A 33 -20.49 41.43 29.70
N GLY A 34 -19.90 40.65 28.77
CA GLY A 34 -20.51 40.24 27.49
C GLY A 34 -20.72 38.72 27.49
N PRO A 35 -21.76 38.20 26.79
CA PRO A 35 -22.16 36.81 26.91
C PRO A 35 -21.10 35.84 26.37
N ALA A 36 -20.94 34.74 27.09
CA ALA A 36 -20.04 33.64 26.79
C ALA A 36 -20.33 33.06 25.38
N GLY A 37 -19.42 33.24 24.46
CA GLY A 37 -19.37 32.49 23.21
C GLY A 37 -18.99 31.03 23.49
N THR A 38 -19.88 30.13 23.18
CA THR A 38 -19.61 28.67 23.16
C THR A 38 -18.37 28.34 22.36
N PRO A 39 -17.43 27.56 22.89
CA PRO A 39 -16.29 27.08 22.08
C PRO A 39 -16.84 26.19 20.98
N SER A 40 -16.62 26.62 19.72
CA SER A 40 -16.84 25.78 18.55
C SER A 40 -15.98 24.53 18.70
N ALA A 41 -16.61 23.37 18.87
CA ALA A 41 -15.93 22.10 18.89
C ALA A 41 -15.23 21.93 17.53
N ALA A 42 -13.91 21.92 17.55
CA ALA A 42 -13.13 21.52 16.38
C ALA A 42 -13.57 20.10 16.02
N ALA A 43 -13.93 19.91 14.74
CA ALA A 43 -14.22 18.59 14.21
C ALA A 43 -13.04 17.68 14.49
N PRO A 44 -13.25 16.44 14.96
CA PRO A 44 -12.14 15.51 15.17
C PRO A 44 -11.46 15.27 13.83
N ALA A 45 -10.13 15.47 13.79
CA ALA A 45 -9.30 15.03 12.69
C ALA A 45 -9.55 13.53 12.47
N PRO A 46 -9.59 13.04 11.22
CA PRO A 46 -9.77 11.61 10.97
C PRO A 46 -8.63 10.86 11.66
N SER A 47 -8.96 10.09 12.68
CA SER A 47 -8.03 9.16 13.31
C SER A 47 -7.63 8.14 12.26
N ALA A 48 -6.43 8.27 11.73
CA ALA A 48 -5.80 7.21 10.94
C ALA A 48 -5.67 5.99 11.86
N THR A 49 -6.57 5.05 11.73
CA THR A 49 -6.52 3.77 12.44
C THR A 49 -5.35 2.97 11.84
N ARG A 50 -4.19 3.06 12.46
CA ARG A 50 -2.97 2.33 12.07
C ARG A 50 -3.02 0.88 12.58
N GLY A 51 -4.09 0.16 12.26
CA GLY A 51 -4.26 -1.25 12.62
C GLY A 51 -5.01 -1.95 11.50
N GLY A 52 -4.81 -3.27 11.35
CA GLY A 52 -5.52 -4.06 10.36
C GLY A 52 -7.03 -3.95 10.59
N GLN A 53 -7.75 -3.57 9.55
CA GLN A 53 -9.22 -3.51 9.57
C GLN A 53 -9.75 -4.70 8.78
N VAL A 54 -10.63 -5.51 9.37
CA VAL A 54 -11.35 -6.57 8.65
C VAL A 54 -12.14 -5.95 7.51
N VAL A 55 -11.92 -6.45 6.30
CA VAL A 55 -12.58 -5.95 5.08
C VAL A 55 -13.68 -6.91 4.63
N THR A 56 -13.35 -8.20 4.50
CA THR A 56 -14.29 -9.25 4.10
C THR A 56 -13.72 -10.61 4.46
N GLY A 57 -14.54 -11.48 5.06
CA GLY A 57 -14.11 -12.81 5.51
C GLY A 57 -12.86 -12.74 6.38
N ASP A 58 -11.84 -13.50 6.01
CA ASP A 58 -10.56 -13.60 6.72
C ASP A 58 -9.53 -12.54 6.26
N TRP A 59 -9.95 -11.60 5.41
CA TRP A 59 -9.09 -10.55 4.87
C TRP A 59 -9.12 -9.28 5.72
N GLN A 60 -7.93 -8.80 6.06
CA GLN A 60 -7.73 -7.53 6.73
C GLN A 60 -6.91 -6.59 5.85
N ARG A 61 -7.16 -5.29 5.94
CA ARG A 61 -6.42 -4.22 5.27
C ARG A 61 -5.54 -3.49 6.26
N VAL A 62 -4.27 -3.34 5.95
CA VAL A 62 -3.39 -2.34 6.55
C VAL A 62 -3.34 -1.16 5.60
N ASN A 63 -4.03 -0.08 5.96
CA ASN A 63 -4.09 1.13 5.14
C ASN A 63 -2.86 2.02 5.41
N LEU A 64 -2.02 2.21 4.40
CA LEU A 64 -0.80 3.02 4.46
C LEU A 64 -0.99 4.42 3.81
N SER A 65 -2.17 4.99 3.92
CA SER A 65 -2.63 6.25 3.34
C SER A 65 -3.00 6.14 1.87
N PHE A 66 -2.05 5.92 0.97
CA PHE A 66 -2.32 5.86 -0.48
C PHE A 66 -2.19 4.45 -1.05
N VAL A 67 -1.54 3.52 -0.34
CA VAL A 67 -1.38 2.11 -0.73
C VAL A 67 -1.86 1.19 0.38
N SER A 68 -2.26 -0.02 0.04
CA SER A 68 -2.78 -1.04 0.96
C SER A 68 -1.92 -2.29 0.95
N VAL A 69 -1.72 -2.84 2.15
CA VAL A 69 -1.23 -4.21 2.37
C VAL A 69 -2.42 -5.03 2.84
N TYR A 70 -2.53 -6.27 2.38
CA TYR A 70 -3.62 -7.16 2.79
C TYR A 70 -3.08 -8.37 3.54
N LEU A 71 -3.79 -8.75 4.61
CA LEU A 71 -3.48 -9.90 5.45
C LEU A 71 -4.63 -10.89 5.31
N LEU A 72 -4.35 -12.11 4.87
CA LEU A 72 -5.26 -13.23 4.94
C LEU A 72 -4.93 -14.05 6.18
N VAL A 73 -5.83 -14.08 7.15
CA VAL A 73 -5.64 -14.76 8.45
C VAL A 73 -6.43 -16.04 8.48
N ARG A 74 -5.76 -17.19 8.57
CA ARG A 74 -6.40 -18.51 8.60
C ARG A 74 -5.73 -19.45 9.59
N GLY A 75 -6.50 -20.02 10.51
CA GLY A 75 -6.01 -21.05 11.41
C GLY A 75 -4.80 -20.61 12.27
N GLY A 76 -4.62 -19.31 12.50
CA GLY A 76 -3.46 -18.77 13.21
C GLY A 76 -2.23 -18.54 12.31
N GLU A 77 -2.34 -18.75 11.01
CA GLU A 77 -1.32 -18.43 10.01
C GLU A 77 -1.75 -17.26 9.13
N VAL A 78 -0.77 -16.55 8.55
CA VAL A 78 -1.00 -15.35 7.75
C VAL A 78 -0.28 -15.44 6.41
N ALA A 79 -1.02 -15.11 5.34
CA ALA A 79 -0.43 -14.68 4.08
C ALA A 79 -0.53 -13.15 3.98
N VAL A 80 0.61 -12.49 3.75
CA VAL A 80 0.71 -11.05 3.53
C VAL A 80 0.79 -10.80 2.03
N VAL A 81 -0.09 -9.94 1.51
CA VAL A 81 -0.04 -9.51 0.10
C VAL A 81 0.41 -8.06 0.05
N ASP A 82 1.54 -7.85 -0.59
CA ASP A 82 2.36 -6.62 -0.60
C ASP A 82 2.97 -6.27 0.76
N THR A 83 3.89 -5.32 0.77
CA THR A 83 4.64 -4.91 1.97
C THR A 83 4.65 -3.40 2.18
N GLY A 84 4.06 -2.66 1.25
CA GLY A 84 4.01 -1.19 1.30
C GLY A 84 5.34 -0.54 0.93
N THR A 85 5.46 0.74 1.27
CA THR A 85 6.69 1.53 1.09
C THR A 85 7.79 1.12 2.06
N PRO A 86 9.06 1.51 1.81
CA PRO A 86 10.11 1.38 2.81
C PRO A 86 9.69 1.97 4.17
N GLY A 87 9.89 1.23 5.27
CA GLY A 87 9.50 1.64 6.61
C GLY A 87 8.04 1.32 6.99
N SER A 88 7.32 0.54 6.18
CA SER A 88 5.94 0.10 6.49
C SER A 88 5.86 -1.08 7.46
N ASP A 89 6.97 -1.70 7.81
CA ASP A 89 7.05 -2.85 8.71
C ASP A 89 6.29 -2.64 10.04
N ALA A 90 6.45 -1.49 10.68
CA ALA A 90 5.72 -1.17 11.92
C ALA A 90 4.20 -1.11 11.72
N SER A 91 3.72 -0.66 10.56
CA SER A 91 2.29 -0.62 10.26
C SER A 91 1.73 -2.02 9.96
N VAL A 92 2.50 -2.85 9.25
CA VAL A 92 2.15 -4.26 9.01
C VAL A 92 2.12 -5.02 10.32
N GLU A 93 3.12 -4.82 11.20
CA GLU A 93 3.13 -5.40 12.55
C GLU A 93 1.91 -5.00 13.37
N ALA A 94 1.51 -3.73 13.31
CA ALA A 94 0.29 -3.27 13.98
C ALA A 94 -0.96 -3.99 13.43
N GLY A 95 -1.00 -4.28 12.13
CA GLY A 95 -2.04 -5.09 11.51
C GLY A 95 -2.07 -6.52 12.04
N LEU A 96 -0.93 -7.17 12.12
CA LEU A 96 -0.80 -8.52 12.71
C LEU A 96 -1.24 -8.53 14.18
N LYS A 97 -0.81 -7.56 14.98
CA LYS A 97 -1.21 -7.41 16.39
C LYS A 97 -2.72 -7.18 16.56
N ALA A 98 -3.36 -6.45 15.65
CA ALA A 98 -4.81 -6.28 15.65
C ALA A 98 -5.56 -7.59 15.40
N ALA A 99 -4.94 -8.54 14.69
CA ALA A 99 -5.42 -9.92 14.53
C ALA A 99 -5.05 -10.84 15.72
N GLY A 100 -4.36 -10.34 16.74
CA GLY A 100 -3.85 -11.14 17.85
C GLY A 100 -2.63 -12.00 17.50
N LEU A 101 -1.90 -11.66 16.43
CA LEU A 101 -0.79 -12.42 15.86
C LEU A 101 0.51 -11.61 15.83
N GLY A 102 1.60 -12.25 15.49
CA GLY A 102 2.92 -11.65 15.32
C GLY A 102 3.58 -12.12 14.01
N TRP A 103 4.83 -11.74 13.80
CA TRP A 103 5.61 -12.11 12.62
C TRP A 103 5.81 -13.62 12.47
N ASP A 104 5.81 -14.37 13.55
CA ASP A 104 5.90 -15.84 13.60
C ASP A 104 4.71 -16.55 12.94
N ALA A 105 3.54 -15.88 12.90
CA ALA A 105 2.35 -16.35 12.19
C ALA A 105 2.45 -16.18 10.68
N VAL A 106 3.31 -15.31 10.16
CA VAL A 106 3.45 -15.07 8.73
C VAL A 106 4.18 -16.24 8.08
N LYS A 107 3.48 -16.94 7.17
CA LYS A 107 4.02 -18.11 6.43
C LYS A 107 4.27 -17.80 4.96
N HIS A 108 3.57 -16.82 4.42
CA HIS A 108 3.64 -16.44 3.01
C HIS A 108 3.67 -14.92 2.88
N VAL A 109 4.56 -14.39 2.05
CA VAL A 109 4.55 -13.00 1.60
C VAL A 109 4.50 -13.01 0.08
N ILE A 110 3.43 -12.49 -0.49
CA ILE A 110 3.17 -12.48 -1.94
C ILE A 110 3.22 -11.03 -2.40
N LEU A 111 4.17 -10.69 -3.26
CA LEU A 111 4.25 -9.36 -3.86
C LEU A 111 3.49 -9.35 -5.18
N THR A 112 2.58 -8.40 -5.34
CA THR A 112 1.83 -8.25 -6.59
C THR A 112 2.72 -7.78 -7.72
N HIS A 113 3.69 -6.89 -7.43
CA HIS A 113 4.65 -6.39 -8.41
C HIS A 113 5.83 -5.66 -7.75
N GLN A 114 6.78 -5.18 -8.58
CA GLN A 114 8.08 -4.68 -8.14
C GLN A 114 8.10 -3.21 -7.65
N HIS A 115 7.03 -2.41 -7.79
CA HIS A 115 7.09 -1.00 -7.43
C HIS A 115 7.30 -0.80 -5.92
N GLN A 116 7.99 0.30 -5.58
CA GLN A 116 8.47 0.54 -4.22
C GLN A 116 7.37 0.79 -3.18
N ASP A 117 6.19 1.17 -3.59
CA ASP A 117 5.03 1.32 -2.72
C ASP A 117 4.31 0.00 -2.43
N HIS A 118 4.68 -1.08 -3.11
CA HIS A 118 4.20 -2.45 -2.90
C HIS A 118 5.28 -3.37 -2.33
N ALA A 119 6.47 -3.36 -2.92
CA ALA A 119 7.59 -4.23 -2.55
C ALA A 119 8.59 -3.57 -1.60
N GLY A 120 8.54 -2.25 -1.41
CA GLY A 120 9.59 -1.50 -0.71
C GLY A 120 9.75 -1.81 0.77
N GLY A 121 8.70 -2.31 1.44
CA GLY A 121 8.79 -2.77 2.82
C GLY A 121 9.45 -4.14 2.99
N LEU A 122 9.63 -4.89 1.90
CA LEU A 122 10.09 -6.28 1.99
C LEU A 122 11.46 -6.43 2.64
N ALA A 123 12.43 -5.58 2.30
CA ALA A 123 13.78 -5.66 2.85
C ALA A 123 13.81 -5.57 4.39
N ALA A 124 12.88 -4.79 4.98
CA ALA A 124 12.73 -4.70 6.44
C ALA A 124 11.92 -5.87 7.02
N ILE A 125 10.95 -6.39 6.29
CA ILE A 125 10.06 -7.47 6.75
C ILE A 125 10.70 -8.85 6.60
N ALA A 126 11.44 -9.09 5.53
CA ALA A 126 12.02 -10.40 5.22
C ALA A 126 12.86 -11.01 6.37
N PRO A 127 13.71 -10.25 7.09
CA PRO A 127 14.44 -10.78 8.24
C PRO A 127 13.57 -11.16 9.44
N LEU A 128 12.36 -10.59 9.56
CA LEU A 128 11.45 -10.77 10.69
C LEU A 128 10.58 -12.03 10.56
N VAL A 129 10.49 -12.61 9.36
CA VAL A 129 9.57 -13.71 9.06
C VAL A 129 10.30 -15.00 8.69
N GLY A 130 9.73 -16.14 9.09
CA GLY A 130 10.12 -17.47 8.58
C GLY A 130 9.36 -17.87 7.31
N ALA A 131 8.77 -16.88 6.60
CA ALA A 131 7.90 -17.08 5.48
C ALA A 131 8.63 -17.42 4.18
N THR A 132 7.92 -18.11 3.26
CA THR A 132 8.30 -18.13 1.85
C THR A 132 7.86 -16.82 1.21
N LEU A 133 8.79 -16.20 0.47
CA LEU A 133 8.58 -14.93 -0.23
C LEU A 133 8.34 -15.20 -1.72
N TYR A 134 7.34 -14.55 -2.29
CA TYR A 134 6.91 -14.78 -3.67
C TYR A 134 6.76 -13.46 -4.43
N ALA A 135 7.05 -13.52 -5.74
CA ALA A 135 6.73 -12.45 -6.70
C ALA A 135 6.55 -13.03 -8.09
N GLY A 136 5.86 -12.34 -8.97
CA GLY A 136 5.78 -12.75 -10.38
C GLY A 136 7.16 -12.83 -11.04
N GLU A 137 7.40 -13.88 -11.82
CA GLU A 137 8.72 -14.29 -12.32
C GLU A 137 9.52 -13.13 -12.94
N ALA A 138 8.88 -12.30 -13.77
CA ALA A 138 9.56 -11.21 -14.46
C ALA A 138 9.91 -10.02 -13.56
N ASP A 139 9.28 -9.89 -12.40
CA ASP A 139 9.54 -8.79 -11.45
C ASP A 139 10.59 -9.17 -10.39
N VAL A 140 10.84 -10.48 -10.16
CA VAL A 140 11.81 -10.97 -9.16
C VAL A 140 13.17 -10.26 -9.22
N PRO A 141 13.79 -10.02 -10.39
CA PRO A 141 15.12 -9.40 -10.44
C PRO A 141 15.19 -7.95 -9.95
N ALA A 142 14.04 -7.26 -9.87
CA ALA A 142 13.98 -5.85 -9.50
C ALA A 142 13.57 -5.62 -8.02
N ILE A 143 13.29 -6.70 -7.28
CA ILE A 143 12.81 -6.63 -5.90
C ILE A 143 13.95 -6.91 -4.92
N ASP A 144 14.16 -6.00 -3.97
CA ASP A 144 15.09 -6.19 -2.86
C ASP A 144 14.41 -7.02 -1.74
N ALA A 145 14.84 -8.25 -1.61
CA ALA A 145 14.41 -9.18 -0.56
C ALA A 145 15.47 -9.34 0.56
N ALA A 146 16.39 -8.39 0.69
CA ALA A 146 17.60 -8.51 1.51
C ALA A 146 18.37 -9.80 1.14
N ASP A 147 18.75 -10.61 2.11
CA ASP A 147 19.48 -11.87 1.86
C ASP A 147 18.56 -13.09 1.59
N LYS A 148 17.24 -12.85 1.38
CA LYS A 148 16.26 -13.92 1.15
C LYS A 148 16.00 -14.14 -0.33
N THR A 149 15.62 -15.37 -0.68
CA THR A 149 15.25 -15.75 -2.04
C THR A 149 13.77 -15.54 -2.26
N LEU A 150 13.41 -14.91 -3.39
CA LEU A 150 12.04 -14.86 -3.89
C LEU A 150 11.75 -16.11 -4.73
N THR A 151 10.63 -16.76 -4.45
CA THR A 151 10.08 -17.84 -5.27
C THR A 151 9.27 -17.23 -6.41
N PRO A 152 9.64 -17.48 -7.67
CA PRO A 152 8.91 -16.94 -8.82
C PRO A 152 7.53 -17.57 -8.93
N LEU A 153 6.51 -16.73 -9.20
CA LEU A 153 5.13 -17.14 -9.45
C LEU A 153 4.78 -17.01 -10.92
N LYS A 154 3.93 -17.93 -11.36
CA LYS A 154 3.32 -17.97 -12.69
C LYS A 154 1.80 -17.97 -12.59
N ASP A 155 1.16 -17.66 -13.71
CA ASP A 155 -0.29 -17.76 -13.83
C ASP A 155 -0.78 -19.18 -13.53
N GLY A 156 -1.76 -19.29 -12.64
CA GLY A 156 -2.36 -20.55 -12.22
C GLY A 156 -1.69 -21.23 -11.02
N ASP A 157 -0.55 -20.77 -10.55
CA ASP A 157 0.08 -21.28 -9.32
C ASP A 157 -0.86 -21.11 -8.13
N GLU A 158 -0.67 -21.95 -7.11
CA GLU A 158 -1.45 -21.90 -5.88
C GLU A 158 -0.53 -21.71 -4.66
N VAL A 159 -0.89 -20.77 -3.78
CA VAL A 159 -0.20 -20.48 -2.52
C VAL A 159 -1.25 -20.29 -1.44
N PHE A 160 -1.21 -21.05 -0.36
CA PHE A 160 -2.10 -20.92 0.79
C PHE A 160 -3.61 -21.00 0.43
N GLY A 161 -3.97 -21.79 -0.60
CA GLY A 161 -5.33 -21.87 -1.13
C GLY A 161 -5.77 -20.65 -1.97
N LEU A 162 -4.81 -19.79 -2.29
CA LEU A 162 -4.98 -18.66 -3.19
C LEU A 162 -4.44 -19.01 -4.56
N ARG A 163 -5.18 -18.68 -5.61
CA ARG A 163 -4.78 -18.84 -6.99
C ARG A 163 -4.11 -17.58 -7.50
N ILE A 164 -2.94 -17.71 -8.06
CA ILE A 164 -2.21 -16.61 -8.70
C ILE A 164 -2.76 -16.38 -10.11
N ILE A 165 -3.13 -15.16 -10.38
CA ILE A 165 -3.60 -14.72 -11.68
C ILE A 165 -2.52 -13.82 -12.27
N GLY A 166 -1.83 -14.27 -13.31
CA GLY A 166 -0.91 -13.41 -14.06
C GLY A 166 -1.68 -12.25 -14.69
N THR A 167 -1.33 -11.04 -14.30
CA THR A 167 -1.98 -9.80 -14.76
C THR A 167 -0.94 -8.79 -15.26
N PRO A 168 -0.09 -9.19 -16.24
CA PRO A 168 0.95 -8.31 -16.76
C PRO A 168 0.37 -7.07 -17.41
N GLY A 169 1.19 -6.04 -17.48
CA GLY A 169 0.88 -4.76 -18.12
C GLY A 169 1.31 -3.58 -17.27
N HIS A 170 0.86 -3.47 -16.02
CA HIS A 170 1.37 -2.46 -15.09
C HIS A 170 2.88 -2.65 -14.87
N THR A 171 3.29 -3.85 -14.48
CA THR A 171 4.66 -4.36 -14.70
C THR A 171 4.60 -5.66 -15.52
N LEU A 172 5.74 -6.14 -15.99
CA LEU A 172 5.79 -7.37 -16.79
C LEU A 172 5.52 -8.63 -15.95
N GLY A 173 5.90 -8.60 -14.67
CA GLY A 173 5.70 -9.69 -13.71
C GLY A 173 4.49 -9.50 -12.81
N HIS A 174 3.62 -8.52 -13.09
CA HIS A 174 2.48 -8.26 -12.21
C HIS A 174 1.56 -9.48 -12.06
N VAL A 175 1.19 -9.78 -10.81
CA VAL A 175 0.22 -10.82 -10.45
C VAL A 175 -0.88 -10.26 -9.58
N SER A 176 -2.08 -10.81 -9.72
CA SER A 176 -3.20 -10.63 -8.79
C SER A 176 -3.42 -11.94 -8.03
N VAL A 177 -4.04 -11.85 -6.85
CA VAL A 177 -4.25 -13.00 -5.98
C VAL A 177 -5.75 -13.23 -5.83
N PHE A 178 -6.22 -14.40 -6.23
CA PHE A 178 -7.64 -14.75 -6.19
C PHE A 178 -7.91 -15.87 -5.18
N GLU A 179 -8.92 -15.68 -4.34
CA GLU A 179 -9.43 -16.67 -3.43
C GLU A 179 -10.71 -17.31 -4.01
N PRO A 180 -10.63 -18.52 -4.61
CA PRO A 180 -11.78 -19.12 -5.29
C PRO A 180 -12.97 -19.40 -4.35
N GLY A 181 -12.69 -19.76 -3.10
CA GLY A 181 -13.73 -20.13 -2.13
C GLY A 181 -14.65 -18.99 -1.73
N THR A 182 -14.14 -17.76 -1.68
CA THR A 182 -14.90 -16.57 -1.27
C THR A 182 -15.17 -15.59 -2.42
N GLY A 183 -14.42 -15.69 -3.51
CA GLY A 183 -14.47 -14.76 -4.64
C GLY A 183 -13.74 -13.42 -4.37
N VAL A 184 -12.81 -13.39 -3.41
CA VAL A 184 -12.00 -12.20 -3.14
C VAL A 184 -10.83 -12.14 -4.12
N LEU A 185 -10.61 -10.98 -4.73
CA LEU A 185 -9.52 -10.69 -5.66
C LEU A 185 -8.69 -9.52 -5.15
N VAL A 186 -7.45 -9.79 -4.74
CA VAL A 186 -6.44 -8.75 -4.46
C VAL A 186 -5.74 -8.43 -5.78
N THR A 187 -5.83 -7.19 -6.23
CA THR A 187 -5.48 -6.84 -7.61
C THR A 187 -4.15 -6.13 -7.77
N GLY A 188 -3.47 -5.77 -6.66
CA GLY A 188 -2.37 -4.83 -6.78
C GLY A 188 -2.78 -3.64 -7.64
N ASP A 189 -1.94 -3.27 -8.58
CA ASP A 189 -2.13 -2.12 -9.46
C ASP A 189 -2.69 -2.46 -10.84
N ALA A 190 -3.12 -3.72 -11.05
CA ALA A 190 -3.91 -4.05 -12.24
C ALA A 190 -5.27 -3.33 -12.23
N LEU A 191 -5.79 -3.03 -11.02
CA LEU A 191 -6.99 -2.22 -10.80
C LEU A 191 -6.74 -1.22 -9.66
N ARG A 192 -7.43 -0.08 -9.71
CA ARG A 192 -7.50 0.93 -8.64
C ARG A 192 -8.95 1.36 -8.42
N ASN A 193 -9.28 1.82 -7.22
CA ASN A 193 -10.63 2.25 -6.86
C ASN A 193 -10.60 3.53 -6.01
N GLN A 194 -10.14 4.64 -6.60
CA GLN A 194 -10.04 5.94 -5.93
C GLN A 194 -11.30 6.80 -6.17
N ASN A 195 -11.81 6.79 -7.40
CA ASN A 195 -13.02 7.55 -7.82
C ASN A 195 -13.99 6.66 -8.61
N GLY A 196 -14.01 5.36 -8.31
CA GLY A 196 -14.64 4.29 -9.04
C GLY A 196 -13.60 3.29 -9.52
N LEU A 197 -14.06 2.11 -9.98
CA LEU A 197 -13.15 1.07 -10.43
C LEU A 197 -12.54 1.43 -11.79
N GLU A 198 -11.23 1.48 -11.85
CA GLU A 198 -10.42 1.80 -13.02
C GLU A 198 -9.33 0.75 -13.22
N GLY A 199 -8.79 0.66 -14.43
CA GLY A 199 -7.59 -0.13 -14.72
C GLY A 199 -6.31 0.49 -14.15
N ALA A 200 -5.18 -0.11 -14.50
CA ALA A 200 -3.85 0.39 -14.11
C ALA A 200 -3.63 1.85 -14.53
N ALA A 201 -2.93 2.60 -13.69
CA ALA A 201 -2.63 4.01 -13.94
C ALA A 201 -1.70 4.17 -15.16
N PRO A 202 -2.10 4.83 -16.25
CA PRO A 202 -1.35 4.84 -17.50
C PRO A 202 0.09 5.32 -17.38
N GLN A 203 0.33 6.32 -16.51
CA GLN A 203 1.65 6.94 -16.31
C GLN A 203 2.67 6.01 -15.63
N TYR A 204 2.21 4.92 -15.00
CA TYR A 204 3.04 3.93 -14.30
C TYR A 204 2.95 2.54 -14.94
N THR A 205 2.29 2.43 -16.10
CA THR A 205 2.01 1.15 -16.77
C THR A 205 2.98 0.93 -17.92
N ALA A 206 3.70 -0.19 -17.88
CA ALA A 206 4.69 -0.55 -18.88
C ALA A 206 4.06 -0.91 -20.22
N ASP A 207 2.89 -1.58 -20.21
CA ASP A 207 2.18 -2.03 -21.42
C ASP A 207 0.66 -1.94 -21.20
N GLY A 208 0.05 -0.90 -21.75
CA GLY A 208 -1.39 -0.65 -21.63
C GLY A 208 -2.27 -1.71 -22.32
N VAL A 209 -1.76 -2.34 -23.39
CA VAL A 209 -2.49 -3.40 -24.12
C VAL A 209 -2.58 -4.66 -23.26
N GLN A 210 -1.47 -5.06 -22.67
CA GLN A 210 -1.46 -6.18 -21.72
C GLN A 210 -2.28 -5.89 -20.47
N ALA A 211 -2.21 -4.66 -19.93
CA ALA A 211 -3.02 -4.25 -18.78
C ALA A 211 -4.51 -4.38 -19.09
N ALA A 212 -4.99 -3.92 -20.25
CA ALA A 212 -6.37 -4.07 -20.67
C ALA A 212 -6.77 -5.56 -20.83
N ALA A 213 -5.89 -6.39 -21.40
CA ALA A 213 -6.11 -7.83 -21.51
C ALA A 213 -6.20 -8.50 -20.11
N SER A 214 -5.38 -8.04 -19.17
CA SER A 214 -5.41 -8.52 -17.78
C SER A 214 -6.73 -8.19 -17.08
N VAL A 215 -7.29 -6.99 -17.28
CA VAL A 215 -8.61 -6.62 -16.78
C VAL A 215 -9.69 -7.53 -17.36
N LYS A 216 -9.67 -7.77 -18.69
CA LYS A 216 -10.62 -8.70 -19.34
C LYS A 216 -10.51 -10.12 -18.81
N LYS A 217 -9.29 -10.60 -18.55
CA LYS A 217 -9.05 -11.90 -17.92
C LYS A 217 -9.64 -11.97 -16.51
N MET A 218 -9.39 -10.98 -15.65
CA MET A 218 -9.95 -10.95 -14.30
C MET A 218 -11.48 -10.91 -14.32
N ALA A 219 -12.11 -10.24 -15.29
CA ALA A 219 -13.57 -10.17 -15.43
C ALA A 219 -14.24 -11.53 -15.74
N THR A 220 -13.47 -12.56 -16.12
CA THR A 220 -13.98 -13.93 -16.31
C THR A 220 -14.10 -14.72 -15.00
N LEU A 221 -13.52 -14.22 -13.91
CA LEU A 221 -13.55 -14.87 -12.59
C LEU A 221 -14.88 -14.58 -11.87
N ASP A 222 -15.24 -15.44 -10.93
CA ASP A 222 -16.41 -15.19 -10.07
C ASP A 222 -16.05 -14.28 -8.88
N VAL A 223 -15.77 -13.02 -9.20
CA VAL A 223 -15.32 -12.01 -8.24
C VAL A 223 -16.51 -11.49 -7.44
N LYS A 224 -16.40 -11.50 -6.11
CA LYS A 224 -17.39 -10.93 -5.17
C LYS A 224 -16.86 -9.69 -4.47
N ALA A 225 -15.53 -9.60 -4.28
CA ALA A 225 -14.87 -8.44 -3.70
C ALA A 225 -13.55 -8.18 -4.41
N ILE A 226 -13.21 -6.90 -4.59
CA ILE A 226 -11.94 -6.43 -5.14
C ILE A 226 -11.20 -5.65 -4.05
N LEU A 227 -9.96 -6.04 -3.81
CA LEU A 227 -9.03 -5.42 -2.86
C LEU A 227 -7.86 -4.81 -3.66
N PRO A 228 -7.96 -3.53 -4.06
CA PRO A 228 -6.94 -2.90 -4.89
C PRO A 228 -5.74 -2.43 -4.07
N GLY A 229 -4.59 -2.26 -4.71
CA GLY A 229 -3.43 -1.61 -4.11
C GLY A 229 -3.72 -0.15 -3.74
N HIS A 230 -4.42 0.57 -4.63
CA HIS A 230 -4.78 1.97 -4.43
C HIS A 230 -6.29 2.20 -4.41
N GLY A 231 -6.74 2.98 -3.43
CA GLY A 231 -8.15 3.33 -3.23
C GLY A 231 -8.86 2.39 -2.26
N GLU A 232 -10.20 2.43 -2.26
CA GLU A 232 -10.99 1.69 -1.28
C GLU A 232 -11.37 0.29 -1.78
N PRO A 233 -11.42 -0.73 -0.91
CA PRO A 233 -11.97 -2.03 -1.22
C PRO A 233 -13.39 -1.93 -1.79
N LEU A 234 -13.70 -2.74 -2.80
CA LEU A 234 -15.03 -2.86 -3.38
C LEU A 234 -15.63 -4.21 -2.98
N THR A 235 -16.45 -4.21 -1.93
CA THR A 235 -17.01 -5.43 -1.32
C THR A 235 -18.45 -5.73 -1.74
N SER A 236 -19.03 -4.91 -2.62
CA SER A 236 -20.33 -5.11 -3.22
C SER A 236 -20.35 -4.63 -4.67
N GLY A 237 -21.07 -5.31 -5.56
CA GLY A 237 -21.13 -4.96 -6.98
C GLY A 237 -19.78 -5.09 -7.72
N ALA A 238 -18.83 -5.84 -7.17
CA ALA A 238 -17.46 -5.94 -7.69
C ALA A 238 -17.43 -6.62 -9.07
N LYS A 239 -18.23 -7.68 -9.25
CA LYS A 239 -18.32 -8.41 -10.53
C LYS A 239 -18.85 -7.52 -11.64
N GLU A 240 -19.95 -6.85 -11.40
CA GLU A 240 -20.62 -5.96 -12.35
C GLU A 240 -19.72 -4.79 -12.71
N ALA A 241 -19.07 -4.18 -11.72
CA ALA A 241 -18.12 -3.07 -11.94
C ALA A 241 -16.94 -3.52 -12.80
N LEU A 242 -16.37 -4.69 -12.51
CA LEU A 242 -15.24 -5.26 -13.26
C LEU A 242 -15.64 -5.62 -14.69
N GLN A 243 -16.81 -6.22 -14.89
CA GLN A 243 -17.33 -6.55 -16.22
C GLN A 243 -17.60 -5.28 -17.05
N LYS A 244 -18.18 -4.24 -16.42
CA LYS A 244 -18.38 -2.95 -17.06
C LYS A 244 -17.05 -2.30 -17.48
N LEU A 245 -16.06 -2.32 -16.61
CA LEU A 245 -14.72 -1.82 -16.93
C LEU A 245 -14.12 -2.61 -18.09
N ALA A 246 -14.14 -3.95 -18.04
CA ALA A 246 -13.59 -4.81 -19.09
C ALA A 246 -14.26 -4.60 -20.46
N ALA A 247 -15.56 -4.27 -20.46
CA ALA A 247 -16.30 -3.98 -21.70
C ALA A 247 -15.97 -2.61 -22.30
N SER A 248 -15.35 -1.69 -21.53
CA SER A 248 -14.97 -0.36 -22.00
C SER A 248 -13.53 -0.29 -22.52
N LEU A 249 -12.76 -1.36 -22.39
CA LEU A 249 -11.36 -1.52 -22.84
C LEU A 249 -11.29 -2.34 -24.14
#